data_190b9e724eeb564a5e33b88477c64eb9
#
_entry.id   190b9e724eeb564a5e33b88477c64eb9
#
_cell.length_a   1.000
_cell.length_b   1.000
_cell.length_c   1.000
_cell.angle_alpha   90.00
_cell.angle_beta   90.00
_cell.angle_gamma   90.00
#
_symmetry.space_group_name_H-M   'P 1'
#
loop_
_entity.id
_entity.type
_entity.pdbx_description
1 polymer ?
#
loop_
_entity_poly.entity_id
_entity_poly.type
_entity_poly.pdbx_seq_one_letter_code
_entity_poly.pdbx_strand_id
1 'polypeptide(L)'
;MSEELCLKTAAALRPLIAGRKVSSVELVEAVLARVSRLQPVLNCFITVCADEARAAARESEARLARGEPARLLEGIPFTVKDLVDTAGVRTTYGSRVLEHNVPRTDAVAIARLKAAGAILVGKTTTPEFGHKGFTDAPLFGRTRNAWSAGRTCGGSSGGAAAAVATGLAPLAVATDGGGSARIPAACNGVVAIKQTIGVIPHSQAPDLFGGYTYVTPTTRTVMDTALMMQAMAGADPSCPWSHAPTEDYAGAAAGRLRLDGMRIALMPRLGNTAVSRDVLGALDRAAKLLEKAGAIVEPLEEPFDPIEPLWRVINHSTWRARFAAMVDKHRAIMTPTLVRQVDEAQAFSATDYQLAAFKRSELFRKVQGWLGRYDALLMPTLSRTALPIENNLFDPIDIDGESQPEVRAAWFPYTMPFNLTAHPAITLPAGLGSDNLPLAIQLVGRFREDAGLLALAATLEAHIGWNGRLAPDEVLK
;
A
#
# COMPACT_ATOMS: atom_id res chain seq x y z
N MET A 1 1.39 5.20 -30.14
CA MET A 1 2.32 6.03 -29.33
C MET A 1 1.78 6.39 -27.94
N SER A 2 0.56 6.86 -27.82
CA SER A 2 0.04 7.33 -26.51
C SER A 2 -0.08 6.24 -25.43
N GLU A 3 -0.53 5.05 -25.75
CA GLU A 3 -0.75 3.98 -24.77
C GLU A 3 0.56 3.40 -24.16
N GLU A 4 1.64 3.36 -24.95
CA GLU A 4 2.96 2.95 -24.48
C GLU A 4 3.52 3.82 -23.34
N LEU A 5 3.10 5.11 -23.25
CA LEU A 5 3.49 6.00 -22.17
C LEU A 5 2.93 5.54 -20.83
N CYS A 6 1.69 5.02 -20.82
CA CYS A 6 1.04 4.48 -19.62
C CYS A 6 1.78 3.26 -19.04
N LEU A 7 2.52 2.53 -19.90
CA LEU A 7 3.26 1.33 -19.52
C LEU A 7 4.61 1.63 -18.87
N LYS A 8 5.12 2.87 -19.00
CA LYS A 8 6.40 3.27 -18.43
C LYS A 8 6.31 3.54 -16.92
N THR A 9 7.39 3.31 -16.21
CA THR A 9 7.56 3.68 -14.79
C THR A 9 7.76 5.20 -14.65
N ALA A 10 7.52 5.75 -13.46
CA ALA A 10 7.81 7.16 -13.21
C ALA A 10 9.29 7.47 -13.40
N ALA A 11 10.18 6.58 -12.96
CA ALA A 11 11.62 6.70 -13.15
C ALA A 11 12.01 6.80 -14.64
N ALA A 12 11.33 6.04 -15.50
CA ALA A 12 11.57 6.09 -16.95
C ALA A 12 10.96 7.34 -17.62
N LEU A 13 9.83 7.84 -17.14
CA LEU A 13 9.15 9.02 -17.66
C LEU A 13 9.86 10.34 -17.32
N ARG A 14 10.42 10.44 -16.10
CA ARG A 14 11.08 11.67 -15.60
C ARG A 14 12.10 12.28 -16.58
N PRO A 15 13.14 11.55 -17.06
CA PRO A 15 14.12 12.11 -17.99
C PRO A 15 13.50 12.46 -19.35
N LEU A 16 12.44 11.79 -19.77
CA LEU A 16 11.74 12.10 -21.03
C LEU A 16 10.98 13.41 -20.94
N ILE A 17 10.29 13.67 -19.81
CA ILE A 17 9.56 14.91 -19.56
C ILE A 17 10.54 16.05 -19.34
N ALA A 18 11.54 15.89 -18.47
CA ALA A 18 12.56 16.89 -18.22
C ALA A 18 13.33 17.31 -19.49
N GLY A 19 13.60 16.34 -20.38
CA GLY A 19 14.22 16.56 -21.68
C GLY A 19 13.25 16.98 -22.80
N ARG A 20 11.96 17.21 -22.46
CA ARG A 20 10.90 17.61 -23.40
C ARG A 20 10.71 16.63 -24.58
N LYS A 21 11.08 15.35 -24.39
CA LYS A 21 10.86 14.27 -25.37
C LYS A 21 9.44 13.70 -25.30
N VAL A 22 8.77 13.87 -24.16
CA VAL A 22 7.37 13.56 -23.89
C VAL A 22 6.77 14.77 -23.21
N SER A 23 5.61 15.19 -23.66
CA SER A 23 4.84 16.28 -23.06
C SER A 23 4.04 15.76 -21.85
N SER A 24 3.92 16.57 -20.78
CA SER A 24 3.03 16.27 -19.66
C SER A 24 1.57 16.17 -20.12
N VAL A 25 1.18 16.97 -21.12
CA VAL A 25 -0.17 16.95 -21.70
C VAL A 25 -0.41 15.62 -22.45
N GLU A 26 0.55 15.19 -23.28
CA GLU A 26 0.46 13.90 -24.00
C GLU A 26 0.33 12.73 -23.02
N LEU A 27 1.12 12.71 -21.95
CA LEU A 27 1.06 11.64 -20.96
C LEU A 27 -0.27 11.63 -20.20
N VAL A 28 -0.78 12.80 -19.76
CA VAL A 28 -2.05 12.89 -19.04
C VAL A 28 -3.22 12.49 -19.92
N GLU A 29 -3.25 12.91 -21.18
CA GLU A 29 -4.32 12.48 -22.11
C GLU A 29 -4.28 10.96 -22.38
N ALA A 30 -3.09 10.36 -22.50
CA ALA A 30 -2.95 8.91 -22.62
C ALA A 30 -3.50 8.18 -21.40
N VAL A 31 -3.19 8.68 -20.20
CA VAL A 31 -3.67 8.12 -18.92
C VAL A 31 -5.20 8.27 -18.82
N LEU A 32 -5.76 9.44 -19.12
CA LEU A 32 -7.21 9.68 -19.06
C LEU A 32 -7.99 8.82 -20.07
N ALA A 33 -7.44 8.63 -21.26
CA ALA A 33 -8.02 7.72 -22.28
C ALA A 33 -8.03 6.27 -21.77
N ARG A 34 -6.92 5.81 -21.15
CA ARG A 34 -6.82 4.48 -20.56
C ARG A 34 -7.75 4.32 -19.35
N VAL A 35 -7.90 5.36 -18.51
CA VAL A 35 -8.89 5.38 -17.42
C VAL A 35 -10.30 5.21 -17.97
N SER A 36 -10.68 5.97 -18.98
CA SER A 36 -12.02 5.88 -19.61
C SER A 36 -12.32 4.47 -20.12
N ARG A 37 -11.31 3.78 -20.67
CA ARG A 37 -11.45 2.41 -21.21
C ARG A 37 -11.57 1.35 -20.10
N LEU A 38 -10.75 1.43 -19.04
CA LEU A 38 -10.63 0.36 -18.04
C LEU A 38 -11.50 0.57 -16.79
N GLN A 39 -11.91 1.80 -16.49
CA GLN A 39 -12.76 2.09 -15.31
C GLN A 39 -14.07 1.29 -15.29
N PRO A 40 -14.80 1.10 -16.41
CA PRO A 40 -16.03 0.29 -16.41
C PRO A 40 -15.81 -1.17 -15.99
N VAL A 41 -14.62 -1.71 -16.25
CA VAL A 41 -14.27 -3.10 -15.89
C VAL A 41 -13.72 -3.19 -14.48
N LEU A 42 -12.75 -2.34 -14.12
CA LEU A 42 -12.02 -2.40 -12.86
C LEU A 42 -12.78 -1.78 -11.70
N ASN A 43 -13.56 -0.72 -11.96
CA ASN A 43 -14.21 0.08 -10.94
C ASN A 43 -13.24 0.54 -9.83
N CYS A 44 -12.08 1.09 -10.24
CA CYS A 44 -11.00 1.45 -9.31
C CYS A 44 -10.93 2.95 -8.98
N PHE A 45 -11.69 3.82 -9.68
CA PHE A 45 -11.83 5.23 -9.35
C PHE A 45 -13.21 5.54 -8.78
N ILE A 46 -13.26 6.43 -7.78
CA ILE A 46 -14.49 7.00 -7.24
C ILE A 46 -14.71 8.43 -7.73
N THR A 47 -13.63 9.13 -8.09
CA THR A 47 -13.65 10.46 -8.69
C THR A 47 -12.48 10.57 -9.67
N VAL A 48 -12.73 11.00 -10.90
CA VAL A 48 -11.69 11.31 -11.90
C VAL A 48 -11.59 12.82 -12.03
N CYS A 49 -10.39 13.38 -11.90
CA CYS A 49 -10.07 14.81 -11.93
C CYS A 49 -9.53 15.21 -13.31
N ALA A 50 -10.30 14.96 -14.38
CA ALA A 50 -9.80 15.08 -15.74
C ALA A 50 -9.41 16.51 -16.12
N ASP A 51 -10.24 17.51 -15.79
CA ASP A 51 -10.01 18.90 -16.17
C ASP A 51 -8.88 19.53 -15.36
N GLU A 52 -8.81 19.23 -14.06
CA GLU A 52 -7.72 19.64 -13.18
C GLU A 52 -6.39 19.02 -13.62
N ALA A 53 -6.39 17.73 -13.99
CA ALA A 53 -5.21 17.03 -14.51
C ALA A 53 -4.70 17.66 -15.81
N ARG A 54 -5.60 18.00 -16.74
CA ARG A 54 -5.26 18.70 -17.98
C ARG A 54 -4.69 20.09 -17.72
N ALA A 55 -5.30 20.84 -16.79
CA ALA A 55 -4.81 22.17 -16.41
C ALA A 55 -3.39 22.09 -15.82
N ALA A 56 -3.15 21.17 -14.89
CA ALA A 56 -1.85 20.95 -14.28
C ALA A 56 -0.80 20.48 -15.31
N ALA A 57 -1.20 19.66 -16.28
CA ALA A 57 -0.32 19.20 -17.35
C ALA A 57 0.13 20.35 -18.26
N ARG A 58 -0.78 21.24 -18.64
CA ARG A 58 -0.46 22.44 -19.42
C ARG A 58 0.49 23.39 -18.65
N GLU A 59 0.28 23.56 -17.34
CA GLU A 59 1.20 24.39 -16.53
C GLU A 59 2.58 23.75 -16.42
N SER A 60 2.68 22.44 -16.22
CA SER A 60 3.98 21.72 -16.24
C SER A 60 4.72 21.93 -17.57
N GLU A 61 4.03 21.77 -18.68
CA GLU A 61 4.60 21.99 -20.01
C GLU A 61 5.06 23.44 -20.22
N ALA A 62 4.25 24.42 -19.81
CA ALA A 62 4.57 25.85 -19.90
C ALA A 62 5.81 26.20 -19.04
N ARG A 63 5.94 25.65 -17.84
CA ARG A 63 7.12 25.81 -16.98
C ARG A 63 8.41 25.34 -17.70
N LEU A 64 8.37 24.13 -18.23
CA LEU A 64 9.51 23.55 -18.95
C LEU A 64 9.82 24.31 -20.25
N ALA A 65 8.81 24.86 -20.94
CA ALA A 65 9.00 25.70 -22.12
C ALA A 65 9.67 27.04 -21.79
N ARG A 66 9.43 27.60 -20.60
CA ARG A 66 10.15 28.80 -20.09
C ARG A 66 11.58 28.51 -19.62
N GLY A 67 12.04 27.25 -19.69
CA GLY A 67 13.38 26.84 -19.24
C GLY A 67 13.51 26.67 -17.72
N GLU A 68 12.40 26.60 -16.98
CA GLU A 68 12.43 26.33 -15.55
C GLU A 68 12.91 24.89 -15.30
N PRO A 69 13.69 24.61 -14.25
CA PRO A 69 14.16 23.27 -13.95
C PRO A 69 12.98 22.33 -13.62
N ALA A 70 13.05 21.10 -14.13
CA ALA A 70 12.07 20.08 -13.81
C ALA A 70 12.13 19.73 -12.31
N ARG A 71 10.97 19.71 -11.65
CA ARG A 71 10.81 19.26 -10.27
C ARG A 71 10.99 17.74 -10.19
N LEU A 72 11.08 17.19 -8.97
CA LEU A 72 11.35 15.77 -8.76
C LEU A 72 10.37 14.84 -9.50
N LEU A 73 9.09 15.17 -9.54
CA LEU A 73 8.02 14.38 -10.19
C LEU A 73 7.28 15.22 -11.25
N GLU A 74 7.97 16.16 -11.89
CA GLU A 74 7.39 17.06 -12.89
C GLU A 74 6.59 16.31 -13.96
N GLY A 75 5.30 16.63 -14.07
CA GLY A 75 4.42 16.07 -15.08
C GLY A 75 4.01 14.61 -14.88
N ILE A 76 4.42 13.94 -13.80
CA ILE A 76 4.11 12.52 -13.55
C ILE A 76 2.70 12.37 -12.95
N PRO A 77 1.80 11.57 -13.58
CA PRO A 77 0.47 11.30 -13.06
C PRO A 77 0.50 10.49 -11.76
N PHE A 78 -0.36 10.83 -10.80
CA PHE A 78 -0.59 10.04 -9.60
C PHE A 78 -2.06 9.97 -9.22
N THR A 79 -2.43 8.94 -8.46
CA THR A 79 -3.76 8.76 -7.88
C THR A 79 -3.71 8.81 -6.36
N VAL A 80 -4.85 9.07 -5.73
CA VAL A 80 -4.96 9.19 -4.28
C VAL A 80 -6.12 8.33 -3.77
N LYS A 81 -5.84 7.44 -2.82
CA LYS A 81 -6.88 6.69 -2.13
C LYS A 81 -7.92 7.63 -1.50
N ASP A 82 -9.17 7.29 -1.61
CA ASP A 82 -10.30 8.12 -1.14
C ASP A 82 -10.47 8.18 0.39
N LEU A 83 -9.40 7.90 1.13
CA LEU A 83 -9.23 8.14 2.57
C LEU A 83 -8.28 9.30 2.88
N VAL A 84 -7.61 9.87 1.87
CA VAL A 84 -6.61 10.91 2.05
C VAL A 84 -7.16 12.22 1.52
N ASP A 85 -7.26 13.23 2.38
CA ASP A 85 -7.83 14.52 2.04
C ASP A 85 -7.06 15.21 0.93
N THR A 86 -7.82 15.72 -0.01
CA THR A 86 -7.32 16.43 -1.19
C THR A 86 -8.16 17.68 -1.38
N ALA A 87 -7.55 18.85 -1.23
CA ALA A 87 -8.22 20.13 -1.29
C ALA A 87 -9.00 20.31 -2.60
N GLY A 88 -10.28 20.68 -2.49
CA GLY A 88 -11.16 20.93 -3.62
C GLY A 88 -11.63 19.67 -4.36
N VAL A 89 -11.18 18.47 -3.97
CA VAL A 89 -11.53 17.21 -4.63
C VAL A 89 -12.44 16.38 -3.73
N ARG A 90 -13.57 15.92 -4.25
CA ARG A 90 -14.50 15.04 -3.56
C ARG A 90 -13.75 13.86 -2.93
N THR A 91 -13.86 13.69 -1.61
CA THR A 91 -13.23 12.66 -0.80
C THR A 91 -14.26 12.05 0.13
N THR A 92 -14.78 10.89 -0.22
CA THR A 92 -15.96 10.29 0.41
C THR A 92 -15.63 9.33 1.55
N TYR A 93 -14.38 8.97 1.72
CA TYR A 93 -13.93 7.88 2.61
C TYR A 93 -14.61 6.52 2.30
N GLY A 94 -15.08 6.32 1.06
CA GLY A 94 -15.83 5.16 0.64
C GLY A 94 -17.24 5.06 1.25
N SER A 95 -17.75 6.13 1.88
CA SER A 95 -18.99 6.18 2.66
C SER A 95 -20.09 6.99 1.97
N ARG A 96 -21.31 6.45 1.96
CA ARG A 96 -22.50 7.23 1.58
C ARG A 96 -22.79 8.39 2.53
N VAL A 97 -22.37 8.27 3.79
CA VAL A 97 -22.54 9.36 4.79
C VAL A 97 -21.75 10.60 4.41
N LEU A 98 -20.61 10.40 3.74
CA LEU A 98 -19.70 11.48 3.31
C LEU A 98 -19.64 11.62 1.77
N GLU A 99 -20.68 11.18 1.06
CA GLU A 99 -20.70 11.14 -0.41
C GLU A 99 -20.39 12.49 -1.08
N HIS A 100 -20.75 13.61 -0.44
CA HIS A 100 -20.55 14.95 -0.97
C HIS A 100 -19.44 15.73 -0.25
N ASN A 101 -18.63 15.05 0.58
CA ASN A 101 -17.56 15.72 1.31
C ASN A 101 -16.45 16.19 0.38
N VAL A 102 -16.05 17.46 0.52
CA VAL A 102 -14.92 18.07 -0.20
C VAL A 102 -14.00 18.72 0.83
N PRO A 103 -12.81 18.18 1.05
CA PRO A 103 -11.83 18.75 1.97
C PRO A 103 -11.37 20.14 1.54
N ARG A 104 -11.06 21.00 2.52
CA ARG A 104 -10.55 22.36 2.28
C ARG A 104 -9.03 22.41 2.19
N THR A 105 -8.35 21.41 2.69
CA THR A 105 -6.88 21.33 2.75
C THR A 105 -6.38 20.00 2.22
N ASP A 106 -5.21 20.01 1.62
CA ASP A 106 -4.50 18.78 1.26
C ASP A 106 -3.90 18.13 2.52
N ALA A 107 -3.88 16.80 2.56
CA ALA A 107 -2.95 16.08 3.44
C ALA A 107 -1.51 16.44 3.06
N VAL A 108 -0.60 16.44 4.05
CA VAL A 108 0.82 16.82 3.85
C VAL A 108 1.46 16.08 2.67
N ALA A 109 1.24 14.78 2.56
CA ALA A 109 1.76 13.97 1.46
C ALA A 109 1.26 14.44 0.09
N ILE A 110 0.00 14.87 -0.01
CA ILE A 110 -0.60 15.35 -1.26
C ILE A 110 -0.06 16.72 -1.64
N ALA A 111 0.04 17.64 -0.68
CA ALA A 111 0.63 18.96 -0.90
C ALA A 111 2.06 18.84 -1.41
N ARG A 112 2.85 17.93 -0.83
CA ARG A 112 4.25 17.68 -1.23
C ARG A 112 4.38 17.05 -2.61
N LEU A 113 3.52 16.09 -2.97
CA LEU A 113 3.51 15.53 -4.33
C LEU A 113 3.17 16.57 -5.38
N LYS A 114 2.17 17.41 -5.13
CA LYS A 114 1.83 18.55 -6.01
C LYS A 114 3.01 19.54 -6.13
N ALA A 115 3.66 19.87 -5.00
CA ALA A 115 4.84 20.72 -4.98
C ALA A 115 6.02 20.10 -5.74
N ALA A 116 6.18 18.79 -5.71
CA ALA A 116 7.15 18.04 -6.51
C ALA A 116 6.80 17.95 -8.00
N GLY A 117 5.65 18.49 -8.42
CA GLY A 117 5.23 18.56 -9.82
C GLY A 117 4.38 17.40 -10.30
N ALA A 118 3.97 16.49 -9.42
CA ALA A 118 3.10 15.38 -9.77
C ALA A 118 1.66 15.87 -10.07
N ILE A 119 0.97 15.21 -11.00
CA ILE A 119 -0.34 15.58 -11.51
C ILE A 119 -1.40 14.61 -11.00
N LEU A 120 -2.37 15.10 -10.22
CA LEU A 120 -3.46 14.29 -9.69
C LEU A 120 -4.44 13.90 -10.81
N VAL A 121 -4.64 12.57 -11.00
CA VAL A 121 -5.61 12.02 -11.96
C VAL A 121 -6.97 11.76 -11.31
N GLY A 122 -7.00 11.39 -10.02
CA GLY A 122 -8.25 11.13 -9.34
C GLY A 122 -8.12 10.41 -8.01
N LYS A 123 -9.29 10.12 -7.41
CA LYS A 123 -9.44 9.40 -6.16
C LYS A 123 -9.79 7.94 -6.43
N THR A 124 -9.05 7.03 -5.82
CA THR A 124 -9.24 5.58 -5.99
C THR A 124 -10.11 4.98 -4.91
N THR A 125 -10.84 3.93 -5.25
CA THR A 125 -11.78 3.23 -4.38
C THR A 125 -11.13 2.63 -3.14
N THR A 126 -11.91 2.56 -2.06
CA THR A 126 -11.57 1.99 -0.77
C THR A 126 -12.84 1.50 -0.09
N PRO A 127 -12.84 0.41 0.70
CA PRO A 127 -13.98 0.11 1.56
C PRO A 127 -14.23 1.27 2.52
N GLU A 128 -15.46 1.41 2.96
CA GLU A 128 -15.89 2.47 3.86
C GLU A 128 -14.93 2.62 5.06
N PHE A 129 -14.34 3.81 5.23
CA PHE A 129 -13.32 4.15 6.23
C PHE A 129 -12.11 3.18 6.29
N GLY A 130 -11.88 2.41 5.24
CA GLY A 130 -10.74 1.48 5.17
C GLY A 130 -10.83 0.25 6.07
N HIS A 131 -12.02 -0.16 6.50
CA HIS A 131 -12.25 -1.12 7.59
C HIS A 131 -11.92 -2.59 7.29
N LYS A 132 -11.62 -2.97 6.05
CA LYS A 132 -11.37 -4.38 5.67
C LYS A 132 -10.35 -4.56 4.56
N GLY A 133 -9.87 -5.80 4.41
CA GLY A 133 -8.92 -6.23 3.38
C GLY A 133 -9.55 -6.51 2.00
N PHE A 134 -10.75 -6.03 1.75
CA PHE A 134 -11.49 -6.10 0.48
C PHE A 134 -11.93 -4.70 0.07
N THR A 135 -11.99 -4.41 -1.22
CA THR A 135 -12.37 -3.08 -1.71
C THR A 135 -13.75 -3.11 -2.35
N ASP A 136 -14.74 -2.99 -1.49
CA ASP A 136 -16.16 -2.82 -1.84
C ASP A 136 -16.86 -1.92 -0.81
N ALA A 137 -17.85 -1.14 -1.27
CA ALA A 137 -18.71 -0.32 -0.44
C ALA A 137 -20.08 -0.08 -1.12
N PRO A 138 -21.13 0.20 -0.33
CA PRO A 138 -22.45 0.53 -0.89
C PRO A 138 -22.45 1.71 -1.85
N LEU A 139 -21.44 2.59 -1.74
CA LEU A 139 -21.32 3.79 -2.56
C LEU A 139 -20.94 3.50 -4.02
N PHE A 140 -20.09 2.50 -4.28
CA PHE A 140 -19.52 2.26 -5.62
C PHE A 140 -19.55 0.79 -6.06
N GLY A 141 -19.98 -0.14 -5.20
CA GLY A 141 -19.93 -1.58 -5.48
C GLY A 141 -18.55 -2.19 -5.18
N ARG A 142 -18.03 -3.04 -6.09
CA ARG A 142 -16.77 -3.78 -5.91
C ARG A 142 -15.71 -3.35 -6.91
N THR A 143 -14.47 -3.22 -6.46
CA THR A 143 -13.29 -3.05 -7.32
C THR A 143 -12.74 -4.43 -7.66
N ARG A 144 -12.43 -4.65 -8.92
CA ARG A 144 -11.91 -5.93 -9.43
C ARG A 144 -10.39 -5.97 -9.40
N ASN A 145 -9.86 -7.18 -9.31
CA ASN A 145 -8.43 -7.43 -9.40
C ASN A 145 -7.94 -7.22 -10.84
N ALA A 146 -6.73 -6.64 -10.98
CA ALA A 146 -6.14 -6.36 -12.30
C ALA A 146 -5.80 -7.63 -13.10
N TRP A 147 -5.55 -8.76 -12.44
CA TRP A 147 -5.16 -10.04 -13.05
C TRP A 147 -6.32 -10.98 -13.27
N SER A 148 -7.46 -10.79 -12.61
CA SER A 148 -8.65 -11.62 -12.73
C SER A 148 -9.88 -10.90 -12.22
N ALA A 149 -10.87 -10.69 -13.07
CA ALA A 149 -12.13 -10.03 -12.70
C ALA A 149 -12.94 -10.81 -11.63
N GLY A 150 -12.73 -12.13 -11.52
CA GLY A 150 -13.36 -13.00 -10.51
C GLY A 150 -12.64 -13.03 -9.16
N ARG A 151 -11.60 -12.20 -8.99
CA ARG A 151 -10.81 -12.14 -7.75
C ARG A 151 -10.89 -10.77 -7.10
N THR A 152 -10.72 -10.74 -5.76
CA THR A 152 -10.60 -9.48 -5.04
C THR A 152 -9.29 -8.77 -5.38
N CYS A 153 -9.32 -7.47 -5.51
CA CYS A 153 -8.11 -6.66 -5.62
C CYS A 153 -7.39 -6.47 -4.25
N GLY A 154 -7.90 -7.14 -3.20
CA GLY A 154 -7.46 -6.86 -1.84
C GLY A 154 -8.01 -5.52 -1.30
N GLY A 155 -7.51 -5.08 -0.16
CA GLY A 155 -7.96 -3.84 0.48
C GLY A 155 -7.08 -3.45 1.68
N SER A 156 -7.29 -2.24 2.14
CA SER A 156 -8.31 -1.29 1.76
C SER A 156 -7.90 -0.35 0.63
N SER A 157 -6.67 -0.40 0.08
CA SER A 157 -6.21 0.44 -1.03
C SER A 157 -6.29 -0.30 -2.39
N GLY A 158 -7.37 -1.08 -2.60
CA GLY A 158 -7.50 -1.92 -3.80
C GLY A 158 -7.59 -1.11 -5.08
N GLY A 159 -8.31 0.02 -5.09
CA GLY A 159 -8.38 0.90 -6.24
C GLY A 159 -7.00 1.47 -6.64
N ALA A 160 -6.17 1.83 -5.65
CA ALA A 160 -4.81 2.32 -5.90
C ALA A 160 -3.92 1.24 -6.54
N ALA A 161 -3.94 0.01 -5.98
CA ALA A 161 -3.15 -1.10 -6.51
C ALA A 161 -3.61 -1.53 -7.92
N ALA A 162 -4.93 -1.64 -8.15
CA ALA A 162 -5.48 -1.96 -9.46
C ALA A 162 -5.12 -0.89 -10.51
N ALA A 163 -5.21 0.40 -10.16
CA ALA A 163 -4.84 1.49 -11.06
C ALA A 163 -3.35 1.43 -11.47
N VAL A 164 -2.45 1.18 -10.51
CA VAL A 164 -1.01 1.06 -10.78
C VAL A 164 -0.69 -0.19 -11.60
N ALA A 165 -1.28 -1.33 -11.25
CA ALA A 165 -1.06 -2.60 -11.95
C ALA A 165 -1.51 -2.59 -13.41
N THR A 166 -2.42 -1.70 -13.76
CA THR A 166 -2.98 -1.58 -15.13
C THR A 166 -2.50 -0.32 -15.87
N GLY A 167 -1.55 0.43 -15.32
CA GLY A 167 -0.98 1.61 -15.96
C GLY A 167 -1.94 2.81 -16.06
N LEU A 168 -2.90 2.93 -15.16
CA LEU A 168 -3.79 4.11 -15.04
C LEU A 168 -3.11 5.29 -14.32
N ALA A 169 -2.05 5.02 -13.64
CA ALA A 169 -1.04 5.96 -13.19
C ALA A 169 0.20 5.16 -12.72
N PRO A 170 1.43 5.68 -12.87
CA PRO A 170 2.61 5.01 -12.34
C PRO A 170 2.71 5.08 -10.81
N LEU A 171 2.08 6.06 -10.19
CA LEU A 171 2.17 6.38 -8.77
C LEU A 171 0.79 6.41 -8.12
N ALA A 172 0.66 5.86 -6.91
CA ALA A 172 -0.56 5.96 -6.12
C ALA A 172 -0.25 6.21 -4.63
N VAL A 173 -1.00 7.13 -4.02
CA VAL A 173 -1.02 7.30 -2.57
C VAL A 173 -2.05 6.35 -1.98
N ALA A 174 -1.60 5.49 -1.07
CA ALA A 174 -2.39 4.52 -0.32
C ALA A 174 -2.39 4.84 1.18
N THR A 175 -3.05 4.00 1.97
CA THR A 175 -2.93 3.99 3.44
C THR A 175 -2.76 2.57 3.94
N ASP A 176 -2.06 2.39 5.07
CA ASP A 176 -1.80 1.08 5.66
C ASP A 176 -1.99 1.11 7.18
N GLY A 177 -3.04 0.46 7.70
CA GLY A 177 -3.34 0.38 9.13
C GLY A 177 -3.33 -1.06 9.69
N GLY A 178 -3.22 -2.04 8.81
CA GLY A 178 -3.15 -3.47 9.13
C GLY A 178 -2.68 -4.29 7.92
N GLY A 179 -2.08 -3.61 6.92
CA GLY A 179 -1.67 -4.18 5.65
C GLY A 179 -2.38 -3.56 4.45
N SER A 180 -3.12 -2.48 4.64
CA SER A 180 -4.05 -1.94 3.64
C SER A 180 -3.40 -1.38 2.36
N ALA A 181 -2.08 -1.20 2.28
CA ALA A 181 -1.33 -0.98 1.04
C ALA A 181 -0.69 -2.29 0.55
N ARG A 182 -0.10 -3.06 1.47
CA ARG A 182 0.65 -4.29 1.17
C ARG A 182 -0.25 -5.44 0.71
N ILE A 183 -1.43 -5.62 1.30
CA ILE A 183 -2.42 -6.64 0.88
C ILE A 183 -2.82 -6.43 -0.59
N PRO A 184 -3.36 -5.27 -1.00
CA PRO A 184 -3.73 -5.07 -2.40
C PRO A 184 -2.53 -5.04 -3.35
N ALA A 185 -1.34 -4.61 -2.90
CA ALA A 185 -0.13 -4.71 -3.69
C ALA A 185 0.21 -6.18 -4.00
N ALA A 186 0.14 -7.07 -3.01
CA ALA A 186 0.33 -8.51 -3.19
C ALA A 186 -0.71 -9.11 -4.16
N CYS A 187 -1.98 -8.71 -4.03
CA CYS A 187 -3.05 -9.19 -4.90
C CYS A 187 -2.91 -8.77 -6.37
N ASN A 188 -2.28 -7.61 -6.64
CA ASN A 188 -2.20 -7.03 -7.96
C ASN A 188 -0.77 -7.03 -8.56
N GLY A 189 0.21 -7.62 -7.89
CA GLY A 189 1.58 -7.75 -8.40
C GLY A 189 2.32 -6.41 -8.49
N VAL A 190 2.12 -5.52 -7.53
CA VAL A 190 2.78 -4.21 -7.43
C VAL A 190 3.55 -4.06 -6.12
N VAL A 191 4.34 -3.02 -6.00
CA VAL A 191 5.16 -2.71 -4.83
C VAL A 191 4.40 -1.77 -3.90
N ALA A 192 4.44 -2.03 -2.60
CA ALA A 192 3.99 -1.09 -1.57
C ALA A 192 4.90 -1.16 -0.35
N ILE A 193 5.28 0.00 0.17
CA ILE A 193 5.99 0.10 1.45
C ILE A 193 5.04 0.65 2.51
N LYS A 194 5.12 0.13 3.70
CA LYS A 194 4.70 0.78 4.94
C LYS A 194 5.99 1.23 5.64
N GLN A 195 6.30 2.48 5.50
CA GLN A 195 7.52 3.08 6.06
C GLN A 195 7.47 3.14 7.60
N THR A 196 8.58 3.48 8.23
CA THR A 196 8.63 3.80 9.66
C THR A 196 7.65 4.95 9.98
N ILE A 197 7.06 4.91 11.18
CA ILE A 197 6.15 5.97 11.65
C ILE A 197 6.84 7.33 11.60
N GLY A 198 6.17 8.34 11.06
CA GLY A 198 6.66 9.71 10.95
C GLY A 198 7.54 10.01 9.74
N VAL A 199 8.04 9.03 9.00
CA VAL A 199 8.81 9.28 7.75
C VAL A 199 7.96 10.07 6.77
N ILE A 200 6.73 9.67 6.53
CA ILE A 200 5.72 10.47 5.83
C ILE A 200 4.73 10.97 6.90
N PRO A 201 4.56 12.28 7.08
CA PRO A 201 3.63 12.83 8.06
C PRO A 201 2.19 12.40 7.80
N HIS A 202 1.48 11.99 8.85
CA HIS A 202 0.06 11.62 8.79
C HIS A 202 -0.77 12.49 9.74
N SER A 203 -0.98 13.76 9.35
CA SER A 203 -1.71 14.77 10.13
C SER A 203 -3.20 14.47 10.33
N GLN A 204 -3.78 13.60 9.49
CA GLN A 204 -5.21 13.23 9.54
C GLN A 204 -5.52 12.04 10.44
N ALA A 205 -4.51 11.43 11.07
CA ALA A 205 -4.73 10.36 12.04
C ALA A 205 -5.49 10.91 13.25
N PRO A 206 -6.61 10.27 13.66
CA PRO A 206 -7.40 10.75 14.79
C PRO A 206 -6.68 10.67 16.12
N ASP A 207 -5.76 9.71 16.25
CA ASP A 207 -4.86 9.56 17.38
C ASP A 207 -3.42 9.71 16.86
N LEU A 208 -2.84 10.89 17.10
CA LEU A 208 -1.49 11.20 16.65
C LEU A 208 -0.41 10.47 17.47
N PHE A 209 -0.67 10.10 18.72
CA PHE A 209 0.32 9.49 19.61
C PHE A 209 0.24 7.96 19.63
N GLY A 210 -0.95 7.39 19.61
CA GLY A 210 -1.19 5.95 19.52
C GLY A 210 -1.16 5.40 18.09
N GLY A 211 -0.74 6.19 17.10
CA GLY A 211 -0.81 5.91 15.68
C GLY A 211 -0.22 4.56 15.27
N TYR A 212 -0.91 3.88 14.35
CA TYR A 212 -0.49 2.64 13.68
C TYR A 212 -0.94 2.64 12.21
N THR A 213 -1.42 3.80 11.72
CA THR A 213 -1.86 4.01 10.35
C THR A 213 -0.87 4.92 9.62
N TYR A 214 -0.69 4.68 8.33
CA TYR A 214 0.31 5.31 7.49
C TYR A 214 -0.30 5.78 6.19
N VAL A 215 0.10 6.95 5.70
CA VAL A 215 -0.05 7.36 4.30
C VAL A 215 1.20 6.90 3.58
N THR A 216 1.05 6.18 2.47
CA THR A 216 2.16 5.40 1.92
C THR A 216 2.09 5.29 0.39
N PRO A 217 3.22 5.12 -0.32
CA PRO A 217 3.24 4.88 -1.75
C PRO A 217 2.84 3.46 -2.13
N THR A 218 2.21 3.34 -3.29
CA THR A 218 2.02 2.09 -4.05
C THR A 218 2.40 2.34 -5.49
N THR A 219 3.30 1.53 -6.06
CA THR A 219 3.91 1.74 -7.37
C THR A 219 4.24 0.41 -8.03
N ARG A 220 4.78 0.42 -9.28
CA ARG A 220 5.19 -0.82 -9.94
C ARG A 220 6.60 -1.29 -9.61
N THR A 221 7.48 -0.37 -9.15
CA THR A 221 8.88 -0.68 -8.88
C THR A 221 9.34 -0.05 -7.57
N VAL A 222 10.37 -0.61 -6.97
CA VAL A 222 10.98 -0.05 -5.75
C VAL A 222 11.53 1.35 -6.02
N MET A 223 12.07 1.62 -7.22
CA MET A 223 12.56 2.95 -7.59
C MET A 223 11.44 3.99 -7.60
N ASP A 224 10.26 3.68 -8.18
CA ASP A 224 9.12 4.60 -8.16
C ASP A 224 8.61 4.82 -6.71
N THR A 225 8.62 3.78 -5.87
CA THR A 225 8.34 3.88 -4.43
C THR A 225 9.29 4.86 -3.74
N ALA A 226 10.58 4.72 -3.99
CA ALA A 226 11.61 5.58 -3.41
C ALA A 226 11.48 7.05 -3.86
N LEU A 227 11.15 7.29 -5.13
CA LEU A 227 10.86 8.64 -5.65
C LEU A 227 9.64 9.28 -4.96
N MET A 228 8.58 8.51 -4.72
CA MET A 228 7.44 9.01 -3.95
C MET A 228 7.80 9.28 -2.49
N MET A 229 8.56 8.40 -1.84
CA MET A 229 9.05 8.64 -0.48
C MET A 229 9.91 9.88 -0.41
N GLN A 230 10.83 10.09 -1.38
CA GLN A 230 11.66 11.28 -1.46
C GLN A 230 10.83 12.57 -1.55
N ALA A 231 9.70 12.52 -2.27
CA ALA A 231 8.79 13.66 -2.38
C ALA A 231 7.94 13.89 -1.12
N MET A 232 7.48 12.82 -0.45
CA MET A 232 6.49 12.92 0.63
C MET A 232 7.10 13.01 2.03
N ALA A 233 8.33 12.49 2.25
CA ALA A 233 8.97 12.40 3.56
C ALA A 233 9.40 13.76 4.13
N GLY A 234 9.68 13.77 5.43
CA GLY A 234 10.27 14.92 6.15
C GLY A 234 9.39 15.47 7.26
N ALA A 235 9.98 16.33 8.10
CA ALA A 235 9.30 16.92 9.24
C ALA A 235 8.10 17.79 8.84
N ASP A 236 7.05 17.73 9.65
CA ASP A 236 5.87 18.59 9.53
C ASP A 236 5.28 18.81 10.95
N PRO A 237 4.98 20.06 11.34
CA PRO A 237 4.52 20.37 12.69
C PRO A 237 3.16 19.75 13.04
N SER A 238 2.38 19.29 12.06
CA SER A 238 1.09 18.62 12.28
C SER A 238 1.21 17.13 12.64
N CYS A 239 2.43 16.56 12.63
CA CYS A 239 2.66 15.15 12.93
C CYS A 239 3.79 15.01 13.96
N PRO A 240 3.50 14.60 15.23
CA PRO A 240 4.50 14.56 16.29
C PRO A 240 5.62 13.55 16.06
N TRP A 241 5.39 12.54 15.22
CA TRP A 241 6.38 11.51 14.87
C TRP A 241 7.28 11.91 13.71
N SER A 242 6.91 12.95 12.94
CA SER A 242 7.69 13.38 11.79
C SER A 242 9.02 13.98 12.20
N HIS A 243 10.05 13.73 11.41
CA HIS A 243 11.42 14.13 11.71
C HIS A 243 12.19 14.51 10.44
N ALA A 244 13.26 15.27 10.64
CA ALA A 244 14.26 15.63 9.66
C ALA A 244 15.66 15.22 10.21
N PRO A 245 16.68 15.05 9.37
CA PRO A 245 16.63 15.08 7.91
C PRO A 245 15.96 13.83 7.35
N THR A 246 15.59 13.91 6.07
CA THR A 246 15.18 12.74 5.30
C THR A 246 16.42 12.01 4.78
N GLU A 247 16.30 10.69 4.64
CA GLU A 247 17.30 9.87 3.96
C GLU A 247 17.24 10.12 2.43
N ASP A 248 18.29 9.75 1.72
CA ASP A 248 18.27 9.71 0.25
C ASP A 248 17.65 8.39 -0.22
N TYR A 249 16.32 8.33 -0.22
CA TYR A 249 15.56 7.15 -0.63
C TYR A 249 15.79 6.78 -2.09
N ALA A 250 15.83 7.80 -2.96
CA ALA A 250 16.02 7.58 -4.40
C ALA A 250 17.44 7.09 -4.71
N GLY A 251 18.45 7.67 -4.08
CA GLY A 251 19.84 7.20 -4.20
C GLY A 251 20.04 5.80 -3.65
N ALA A 252 19.40 5.48 -2.51
CA ALA A 252 19.45 4.14 -1.93
C ALA A 252 18.85 3.07 -2.86
N ALA A 253 17.70 3.35 -3.49
CA ALA A 253 17.07 2.43 -4.44
C ALA A 253 17.80 2.34 -5.78
N ALA A 254 18.56 3.39 -6.20
CA ALA A 254 19.37 3.38 -7.40
C ALA A 254 20.71 2.64 -7.19
N GLY A 255 21.19 2.57 -5.97
CA GLY A 255 22.43 1.89 -5.60
C GLY A 255 22.32 0.37 -5.76
N ARG A 256 23.49 -0.26 -5.94
CA ARG A 256 23.59 -1.73 -5.82
C ARG A 256 24.10 -2.06 -4.43
N LEU A 257 23.22 -2.58 -3.58
CA LEU A 257 23.59 -3.04 -2.25
C LEU A 257 24.41 -4.34 -2.36
N ARG A 258 25.58 -4.38 -1.72
CA ARG A 258 26.31 -5.64 -1.53
C ARG A 258 25.67 -6.40 -0.38
N LEU A 259 25.30 -7.66 -0.63
CA LEU A 259 24.63 -8.50 0.35
C LEU A 259 25.60 -9.42 1.13
N ASP A 260 26.92 -9.35 0.82
CA ASP A 260 27.92 -10.20 1.46
C ASP A 260 27.88 -10.05 2.99
N GLY A 261 27.56 -11.12 3.67
CA GLY A 261 27.48 -11.17 5.13
C GLY A 261 26.22 -10.57 5.75
N MET A 262 25.29 -10.02 4.97
CA MET A 262 23.98 -9.61 5.48
C MET A 262 23.20 -10.83 5.99
N ARG A 263 22.68 -10.74 7.20
CA ARG A 263 21.91 -11.81 7.82
C ARG A 263 20.41 -11.51 7.69
N ILE A 264 19.67 -12.42 7.08
CA ILE A 264 18.24 -12.30 6.83
C ILE A 264 17.50 -13.44 7.50
N ALA A 265 16.56 -13.10 8.41
CA ALA A 265 15.73 -14.09 9.06
C ALA A 265 14.60 -14.53 8.13
N LEU A 266 14.50 -15.83 7.87
CA LEU A 266 13.42 -16.43 7.08
C LEU A 266 12.28 -16.88 7.98
N MET A 267 11.08 -16.33 7.77
CA MET A 267 9.90 -16.56 8.60
C MET A 267 8.69 -16.96 7.73
N PRO A 268 8.56 -18.25 7.36
CA PRO A 268 7.46 -18.71 6.50
C PRO A 268 6.09 -18.62 7.20
N ARG A 269 6.05 -18.56 8.52
CA ARG A 269 4.85 -18.42 9.35
C ARG A 269 5.05 -17.35 10.40
N LEU A 270 3.96 -16.69 10.78
CA LEU A 270 3.95 -15.64 11.81
C LEU A 270 2.64 -15.76 12.65
N GLY A 271 2.57 -16.81 13.46
CA GLY A 271 1.41 -17.14 14.27
C GLY A 271 0.25 -17.80 13.50
N ASN A 272 0.39 -18.04 12.21
CA ASN A 272 -0.57 -18.76 11.38
C ASN A 272 -0.12 -20.20 11.12
N THR A 273 -1.07 -21.09 10.86
CA THR A 273 -0.83 -22.51 10.62
C THR A 273 -0.75 -22.85 9.13
N ALA A 274 -1.62 -22.27 8.31
CA ALA A 274 -1.75 -22.55 6.90
C ALA A 274 -1.06 -21.49 6.02
N VAL A 275 -0.28 -21.95 5.04
CA VAL A 275 0.34 -21.16 3.97
C VAL A 275 0.36 -22.01 2.71
N SER A 276 -0.08 -21.46 1.58
CA SER A 276 -0.14 -22.24 0.33
C SER A 276 1.26 -22.62 -0.17
N ARG A 277 1.32 -23.76 -0.83
CA ARG A 277 2.56 -24.29 -1.43
C ARG A 277 3.17 -23.32 -2.43
N ASP A 278 2.35 -22.63 -3.21
CA ASP A 278 2.81 -21.62 -4.16
C ASP A 278 3.52 -20.45 -3.46
N VAL A 279 2.97 -19.96 -2.35
CA VAL A 279 3.57 -18.89 -1.54
C VAL A 279 4.87 -19.36 -0.90
N LEU A 280 4.90 -20.56 -0.31
CA LEU A 280 6.15 -21.12 0.26
C LEU A 280 7.22 -21.30 -0.82
N GLY A 281 6.83 -21.75 -2.01
CA GLY A 281 7.74 -21.87 -3.15
C GLY A 281 8.30 -20.51 -3.64
N ALA A 282 7.48 -19.47 -3.62
CA ALA A 282 7.94 -18.12 -3.95
C ALA A 282 8.91 -17.57 -2.89
N LEU A 283 8.61 -17.81 -1.62
CA LEU A 283 9.48 -17.43 -0.50
C LEU A 283 10.85 -18.13 -0.57
N ASP A 284 10.87 -19.45 -0.83
CA ASP A 284 12.09 -20.24 -1.01
C ASP A 284 12.93 -19.73 -2.18
N ARG A 285 12.30 -19.42 -3.32
CA ARG A 285 13.01 -18.81 -4.45
C ARG A 285 13.64 -17.47 -4.09
N ALA A 286 12.93 -16.61 -3.36
CA ALA A 286 13.45 -15.31 -2.94
C ALA A 286 14.64 -15.48 -1.97
N ALA A 287 14.55 -16.42 -1.02
CA ALA A 287 15.64 -16.75 -0.10
C ALA A 287 16.90 -17.21 -0.88
N LYS A 288 16.76 -18.13 -1.84
CA LYS A 288 17.87 -18.60 -2.70
C LYS A 288 18.46 -17.49 -3.57
N LEU A 289 17.67 -16.52 -4.02
CA LEU A 289 18.20 -15.36 -4.76
C LEU A 289 19.05 -14.46 -3.87
N LEU A 290 18.65 -14.26 -2.61
CA LEU A 290 19.44 -13.51 -1.62
C LEU A 290 20.73 -14.23 -1.27
N GLU A 291 20.70 -15.55 -1.04
CA GLU A 291 21.88 -16.37 -0.79
C GLU A 291 22.86 -16.34 -1.97
N LYS A 292 22.35 -16.48 -3.19
CA LYS A 292 23.17 -16.37 -4.41
C LYS A 292 23.81 -14.97 -4.56
N ALA A 293 23.18 -13.94 -4.02
CA ALA A 293 23.70 -12.57 -4.01
C ALA A 293 24.64 -12.28 -2.83
N GLY A 294 24.94 -13.27 -1.96
CA GLY A 294 25.91 -13.20 -0.87
C GLY A 294 25.32 -13.04 0.53
N ALA A 295 24.00 -12.97 0.68
CA ALA A 295 23.35 -12.90 2.00
C ALA A 295 23.38 -14.27 2.71
N ILE A 296 23.31 -14.24 4.03
CA ILE A 296 23.14 -15.40 4.90
C ILE A 296 21.65 -15.43 5.29
N VAL A 297 20.91 -16.42 4.75
CA VAL A 297 19.48 -16.58 5.06
C VAL A 297 19.29 -17.71 6.06
N GLU A 298 18.73 -17.40 7.21
CA GLU A 298 18.59 -18.34 8.32
C GLU A 298 17.14 -18.45 8.78
N PRO A 299 16.60 -19.65 9.05
CA PRO A 299 15.27 -19.78 9.62
C PRO A 299 15.21 -19.15 11.03
N LEU A 300 14.14 -18.41 11.31
CA LEU A 300 13.84 -17.89 12.63
C LEU A 300 12.64 -18.65 13.20
N GLU A 301 12.91 -19.63 14.07
CA GLU A 301 11.94 -20.55 14.64
C GLU A 301 11.56 -20.16 16.08
N GLU A 302 11.34 -18.89 16.34
CA GLU A 302 10.86 -18.44 17.65
C GLU A 302 9.32 -18.48 17.70
N PRO A 303 8.71 -18.92 18.82
CA PRO A 303 7.28 -18.90 19.00
C PRO A 303 6.71 -17.50 18.78
N PHE A 304 5.62 -17.40 18.02
CA PHE A 304 4.94 -16.16 17.74
C PHE A 304 3.42 -16.35 17.83
N ASP A 305 2.79 -15.59 18.73
CA ASP A 305 1.36 -15.64 18.91
C ASP A 305 0.64 -14.90 17.79
N PRO A 306 -0.56 -15.33 17.40
CA PRO A 306 -1.40 -14.60 16.46
C PRO A 306 -1.61 -13.16 16.93
N ILE A 307 -1.35 -12.19 16.05
CA ILE A 307 -1.44 -10.75 16.36
C ILE A 307 -2.84 -10.17 16.11
N GLU A 308 -3.68 -10.87 15.36
CA GLU A 308 -5.02 -10.39 15.05
C GLU A 308 -5.84 -10.01 16.29
N PRO A 309 -5.88 -10.79 17.38
CA PRO A 309 -6.62 -10.41 18.59
C PRO A 309 -6.12 -9.10 19.22
N LEU A 310 -4.81 -8.91 19.26
CA LEU A 310 -4.20 -7.66 19.75
C LEU A 310 -4.56 -6.48 18.86
N TRP A 311 -4.40 -6.65 17.55
CA TRP A 311 -4.74 -5.62 16.56
C TRP A 311 -6.23 -5.28 16.63
N ARG A 312 -7.11 -6.28 16.77
CA ARG A 312 -8.57 -6.11 16.90
C ARG A 312 -8.95 -5.21 18.05
N VAL A 313 -8.42 -5.43 19.25
CA VAL A 313 -8.72 -4.59 20.41
C VAL A 313 -8.37 -3.13 20.13
N ILE A 314 -7.16 -2.85 19.65
CA ILE A 314 -6.70 -1.49 19.37
C ILE A 314 -7.53 -0.85 18.25
N ASN A 315 -7.69 -1.56 17.14
CA ASN A 315 -8.32 -1.01 15.95
C ASN A 315 -9.84 -0.85 16.08
N HIS A 316 -10.54 -1.86 16.63
CA HIS A 316 -11.99 -1.79 16.80
C HIS A 316 -12.39 -0.79 17.88
N SER A 317 -11.62 -0.65 18.97
CA SER A 317 -11.84 0.42 19.97
C SER A 317 -11.71 1.80 19.33
N THR A 318 -10.71 2.00 18.49
CA THR A 318 -10.54 3.25 17.73
C THR A 318 -11.73 3.50 16.79
N TRP A 319 -12.21 2.47 16.09
CA TRP A 319 -13.39 2.62 15.21
C TRP A 319 -14.67 2.92 15.98
N ARG A 320 -14.88 2.26 17.12
CA ARG A 320 -16.03 2.55 17.97
C ARG A 320 -16.00 4.00 18.45
N ALA A 321 -14.85 4.47 18.95
CA ALA A 321 -14.69 5.86 19.39
C ALA A 321 -15.00 6.87 18.27
N ARG A 322 -14.63 6.53 17.02
CA ARG A 322 -14.85 7.41 15.86
C ARG A 322 -16.24 7.33 15.28
N PHE A 323 -16.83 6.14 15.23
CA PHE A 323 -17.96 5.87 14.35
C PHE A 323 -19.24 5.45 15.08
N ALA A 324 -19.25 5.22 16.41
CA ALA A 324 -20.47 4.79 17.11
C ALA A 324 -21.65 5.74 16.86
N ALA A 325 -21.48 7.04 17.07
CA ALA A 325 -22.52 8.03 16.82
C ALA A 325 -22.97 8.11 15.35
N MET A 326 -22.05 7.86 14.41
CA MET A 326 -22.38 7.81 12.98
C MET A 326 -23.18 6.54 12.65
N VAL A 327 -22.81 5.39 13.23
CA VAL A 327 -23.54 4.12 13.10
C VAL A 327 -24.95 4.25 13.67
N ASP A 328 -25.10 4.85 14.86
CA ASP A 328 -26.43 5.05 15.47
C ASP A 328 -27.36 5.86 14.56
N LYS A 329 -26.83 6.86 13.89
CA LYS A 329 -27.60 7.76 13.01
C LYS A 329 -27.79 7.22 11.59
N HIS A 330 -26.83 6.47 11.04
CA HIS A 330 -26.76 6.17 9.61
C HIS A 330 -26.61 4.68 9.28
N ARG A 331 -26.87 3.77 10.24
CA ARG A 331 -26.70 2.31 10.14
C ARG A 331 -27.18 1.72 8.81
N ALA A 332 -28.36 2.15 8.34
CA ALA A 332 -28.99 1.58 7.15
C ALA A 332 -28.24 1.83 5.83
N ILE A 333 -27.37 2.85 5.78
CA ILE A 333 -26.60 3.20 4.57
C ILE A 333 -25.09 2.95 4.72
N MET A 334 -24.65 2.52 5.90
CA MET A 334 -23.26 2.13 6.16
C MET A 334 -23.01 0.65 5.82
N THR A 335 -21.76 0.30 5.59
CA THR A 335 -21.35 -1.07 5.27
C THR A 335 -21.60 -2.00 6.45
N PRO A 336 -22.37 -3.09 6.28
CA PRO A 336 -22.73 -3.99 7.39
C PRO A 336 -21.51 -4.56 8.15
N THR A 337 -20.42 -4.87 7.44
CA THR A 337 -19.20 -5.38 8.08
C THR A 337 -18.46 -4.33 8.94
N LEU A 338 -18.56 -3.04 8.62
CA LEU A 338 -18.07 -1.96 9.49
C LEU A 338 -18.95 -1.82 10.73
N VAL A 339 -20.27 -1.77 10.52
CA VAL A 339 -21.26 -1.66 11.60
C VAL A 339 -21.05 -2.78 12.62
N ARG A 340 -20.93 -4.04 12.15
CA ARG A 340 -20.67 -5.20 13.02
C ARG A 340 -19.40 -5.02 13.86
N GLN A 341 -18.30 -4.55 13.28
CA GLN A 341 -17.04 -4.36 14.00
C GLN A 341 -17.11 -3.22 15.05
N VAL A 342 -17.87 -2.16 14.76
CA VAL A 342 -18.15 -1.07 15.70
C VAL A 342 -19.02 -1.57 16.86
N ASP A 343 -20.01 -2.41 16.58
CA ASP A 343 -20.88 -3.02 17.61
C ASP A 343 -20.10 -4.01 18.48
N GLU A 344 -19.34 -4.93 17.90
CA GLU A 344 -18.50 -5.91 18.62
C GLU A 344 -17.50 -5.23 19.56
N ALA A 345 -16.96 -4.08 19.17
CA ALA A 345 -16.02 -3.31 19.97
C ALA A 345 -16.62 -2.78 21.29
N GLN A 346 -17.93 -2.84 21.47
CA GLN A 346 -18.59 -2.51 22.75
C GLN A 346 -18.14 -3.43 23.90
N ALA A 347 -17.68 -4.63 23.57
CA ALA A 347 -17.19 -5.60 24.56
C ALA A 347 -15.82 -5.21 25.14
N PHE A 348 -15.09 -4.29 24.52
CA PHE A 348 -13.75 -3.89 24.98
C PHE A 348 -13.83 -2.73 25.95
N SER A 349 -13.20 -2.90 27.13
CA SER A 349 -13.04 -1.85 28.15
C SER A 349 -11.79 -0.99 27.89
N ALA A 350 -11.69 0.13 28.61
CA ALA A 350 -10.46 0.93 28.63
C ALA A 350 -9.26 0.13 29.17
N THR A 351 -9.50 -0.81 30.10
CA THR A 351 -8.46 -1.71 30.61
C THR A 351 -7.95 -2.66 29.52
N ASP A 352 -8.84 -3.24 28.71
CA ASP A 352 -8.46 -4.11 27.58
C ASP A 352 -7.60 -3.36 26.57
N TYR A 353 -7.99 -2.12 26.23
CA TYR A 353 -7.22 -1.26 25.34
C TYR A 353 -5.83 -0.96 25.91
N GLN A 354 -5.73 -0.66 27.21
CA GLN A 354 -4.44 -0.34 27.86
C GLN A 354 -3.54 -1.60 27.93
N LEU A 355 -4.10 -2.76 28.24
CA LEU A 355 -3.36 -4.02 28.21
C LEU A 355 -2.87 -4.35 26.78
N ALA A 356 -3.68 -4.07 25.77
CA ALA A 356 -3.26 -4.21 24.39
C ALA A 356 -2.12 -3.25 24.02
N ALA A 357 -2.11 -2.01 24.52
CA ALA A 357 -0.99 -1.06 24.35
C ALA A 357 0.31 -1.57 25.00
N PHE A 358 0.22 -2.23 26.18
CA PHE A 358 1.39 -2.85 26.80
C PHE A 358 1.92 -4.01 25.96
N LYS A 359 1.06 -4.92 25.49
CA LYS A 359 1.42 -6.03 24.60
C LYS A 359 2.01 -5.52 23.27
N ARG A 360 1.52 -4.41 22.74
CA ARG A 360 2.10 -3.74 21.56
C ARG A 360 3.57 -3.35 21.84
N SER A 361 3.87 -2.85 23.04
CA SER A 361 5.23 -2.47 23.43
C SER A 361 6.15 -3.70 23.59
N GLU A 362 5.62 -4.80 24.09
CA GLU A 362 6.34 -6.09 24.17
C GLU A 362 6.64 -6.62 22.76
N LEU A 363 5.66 -6.57 21.84
CA LEU A 363 5.84 -6.94 20.45
C LEU A 363 6.93 -6.10 19.77
N PHE A 364 6.96 -4.78 20.02
CA PHE A 364 8.03 -3.92 19.51
C PHE A 364 9.41 -4.40 19.99
N ARG A 365 9.58 -4.66 21.29
CA ARG A 365 10.86 -5.15 21.85
C ARG A 365 11.26 -6.50 21.24
N LYS A 366 10.30 -7.40 20.99
CA LYS A 366 10.55 -8.70 20.38
C LYS A 366 11.08 -8.54 18.95
N VAL A 367 10.42 -7.72 18.11
CA VAL A 367 10.86 -7.44 16.74
C VAL A 367 12.21 -6.72 16.72
N GLN A 368 12.45 -5.76 17.61
CA GLN A 368 13.75 -5.13 17.78
C GLN A 368 14.85 -6.14 18.17
N GLY A 369 14.53 -7.10 19.02
CA GLY A 369 15.46 -8.19 19.38
C GLY A 369 15.84 -9.07 18.17
N TRP A 370 14.92 -9.31 17.25
CA TRP A 370 15.21 -10.00 15.99
C TRP A 370 16.09 -9.14 15.08
N LEU A 371 15.71 -7.88 14.87
CA LEU A 371 16.45 -6.94 14.00
C LEU A 371 17.79 -6.46 14.61
N GLY A 372 18.05 -6.77 15.88
CA GLY A 372 19.38 -6.65 16.49
C GLY A 372 20.33 -7.78 16.08
N ARG A 373 19.80 -8.91 15.60
CA ARG A 373 20.58 -10.08 15.16
C ARG A 373 20.60 -10.25 13.64
N TYR A 374 19.59 -9.69 12.96
CA TYR A 374 19.38 -9.78 11.53
C TYR A 374 19.26 -8.37 10.92
N ASP A 375 19.66 -8.24 9.68
CA ASP A 375 19.56 -6.97 8.92
C ASP A 375 18.16 -6.78 8.36
N ALA A 376 17.44 -7.85 8.09
CA ALA A 376 16.04 -7.84 7.67
C ALA A 376 15.33 -9.15 8.02
N LEU A 377 13.98 -9.10 8.00
CA LEU A 377 13.13 -10.29 8.05
C LEU A 377 12.52 -10.50 6.66
N LEU A 378 12.49 -11.77 6.21
CA LEU A 378 11.86 -12.19 4.95
C LEU A 378 10.71 -13.13 5.26
N MET A 379 9.52 -12.83 4.73
CA MET A 379 8.30 -13.60 4.97
C MET A 379 7.32 -13.46 3.80
N PRO A 380 6.23 -14.24 3.74
CA PRO A 380 5.13 -13.99 2.83
C PRO A 380 4.46 -12.63 3.12
N THR A 381 3.85 -11.99 2.11
CA THR A 381 2.92 -10.88 2.37
C THR A 381 1.53 -11.41 2.72
N LEU A 382 1.08 -12.43 2.01
CA LEU A 382 -0.20 -13.13 2.19
C LEU A 382 0.04 -14.64 2.26
N SER A 383 -0.83 -15.37 2.94
CA SER A 383 -0.75 -16.84 3.03
C SER A 383 -1.13 -17.56 1.73
N ARG A 384 -1.85 -16.90 0.82
CA ARG A 384 -2.22 -17.37 -0.52
C ARG A 384 -2.46 -16.19 -1.46
N THR A 385 -2.65 -16.48 -2.73
CA THR A 385 -3.06 -15.53 -3.77
C THR A 385 -4.41 -14.86 -3.46
N ALA A 386 -4.84 -13.93 -4.32
CA ALA A 386 -6.10 -13.20 -4.16
C ALA A 386 -7.31 -14.13 -4.04
N LEU A 387 -8.17 -13.87 -3.06
CA LEU A 387 -9.40 -14.61 -2.80
C LEU A 387 -10.46 -14.38 -3.89
N PRO A 388 -11.48 -15.25 -4.04
CA PRO A 388 -12.64 -14.98 -4.86
C PRO A 388 -13.27 -13.63 -4.53
N ILE A 389 -13.83 -12.94 -5.52
CA ILE A 389 -14.37 -11.59 -5.36
C ILE A 389 -15.62 -11.56 -4.47
N GLU A 390 -16.32 -12.67 -4.34
CA GLU A 390 -17.52 -12.82 -3.50
C GLU A 390 -17.19 -12.94 -2.02
N ASN A 391 -15.97 -13.35 -1.66
CA ASN A 391 -15.56 -13.48 -0.26
C ASN A 391 -15.72 -12.17 0.51
N ASN A 392 -16.11 -12.30 1.75
CA ASN A 392 -16.27 -11.19 2.68
C ASN A 392 -15.36 -11.39 3.91
N LEU A 393 -15.26 -10.36 4.74
CA LEU A 393 -14.36 -10.32 5.90
C LEU A 393 -14.62 -11.44 6.92
N PHE A 394 -15.85 -11.91 7.04
CA PHE A 394 -16.27 -12.90 8.03
C PHE A 394 -16.50 -14.29 7.43
N ASP A 395 -16.18 -14.46 6.16
CA ASP A 395 -16.30 -15.77 5.52
C ASP A 395 -15.06 -16.62 5.82
N PRO A 396 -15.19 -17.95 5.89
CA PRO A 396 -14.03 -18.83 5.90
C PRO A 396 -13.29 -18.73 4.55
N ILE A 397 -12.00 -19.05 4.56
CA ILE A 397 -11.20 -19.13 3.35
C ILE A 397 -10.54 -20.50 3.24
N ASP A 398 -10.30 -20.93 2.02
CA ASP A 398 -9.53 -22.13 1.73
C ASP A 398 -8.06 -21.80 1.48
N ILE A 399 -7.14 -22.58 2.06
CA ILE A 399 -5.72 -22.57 1.77
C ILE A 399 -5.28 -24.00 1.47
N ASP A 400 -5.06 -24.32 0.20
CA ASP A 400 -4.65 -25.64 -0.30
C ASP A 400 -5.56 -26.82 0.16
N GLY A 401 -6.87 -26.59 0.24
CA GLY A 401 -7.86 -27.57 0.66
C GLY A 401 -8.16 -27.54 2.17
N GLU A 402 -7.49 -26.69 2.94
CA GLU A 402 -7.76 -26.51 4.36
C GLU A 402 -8.60 -25.26 4.61
N SER A 403 -9.81 -25.45 5.17
CA SER A 403 -10.70 -24.34 5.54
C SER A 403 -10.17 -23.59 6.76
N GLN A 404 -10.04 -22.26 6.63
CA GLN A 404 -9.59 -21.36 7.69
C GLN A 404 -10.74 -20.44 8.09
N PRO A 405 -11.11 -20.35 9.39
CA PRO A 405 -12.34 -19.66 9.82
C PRO A 405 -12.26 -18.14 9.77
N GLU A 406 -11.05 -17.57 9.86
CA GLU A 406 -10.86 -16.12 9.98
C GLU A 406 -9.90 -15.56 8.93
N VAL A 407 -10.42 -14.73 8.03
CA VAL A 407 -9.66 -14.09 6.95
C VAL A 407 -8.43 -13.34 7.46
N ARG A 408 -8.55 -12.54 8.53
CA ARG A 408 -7.43 -11.72 9.01
C ARG A 408 -6.27 -12.56 9.51
N ALA A 409 -6.57 -13.50 10.38
CA ALA A 409 -5.56 -14.38 10.99
C ALA A 409 -4.96 -15.37 9.98
N ALA A 410 -5.74 -15.78 8.97
CA ALA A 410 -5.32 -16.79 8.02
C ALA A 410 -4.68 -16.19 6.75
N TRP A 411 -5.25 -15.12 6.18
CA TRP A 411 -4.79 -14.62 4.88
C TRP A 411 -3.65 -13.60 4.96
N PHE A 412 -3.72 -12.63 5.92
CA PHE A 412 -2.73 -11.56 6.04
C PHE A 412 -2.15 -11.38 7.46
N PRO A 413 -1.76 -12.46 8.16
CA PRO A 413 -1.17 -12.38 9.51
C PRO A 413 0.16 -11.60 9.53
N TYR A 414 0.87 -11.57 8.41
CA TYR A 414 2.20 -10.99 8.27
C TYR A 414 2.23 -9.46 8.27
N THR A 415 1.11 -8.80 8.02
CA THR A 415 1.09 -7.35 7.81
C THR A 415 0.83 -6.56 9.09
N MET A 416 -0.12 -7.01 9.92
CA MET A 416 -0.56 -6.32 11.15
C MET A 416 0.56 -6.09 12.19
N PRO A 417 1.48 -7.04 12.44
CA PRO A 417 2.53 -6.85 13.44
C PRO A 417 3.35 -5.59 13.20
N PHE A 418 3.69 -5.30 11.94
CA PHE A 418 4.56 -4.18 11.58
C PHE A 418 3.82 -2.83 11.53
N ASN A 419 2.49 -2.83 11.47
CA ASN A 419 1.71 -1.63 11.79
C ASN A 419 1.84 -1.28 13.27
N LEU A 420 1.67 -2.26 14.15
CA LEU A 420 1.73 -2.06 15.59
C LEU A 420 3.13 -1.70 16.08
N THR A 421 4.18 -2.31 15.51
CA THR A 421 5.57 -2.07 15.89
C THR A 421 6.23 -0.91 15.15
N ALA A 422 5.56 -0.37 14.15
CA ALA A 422 6.05 0.75 13.35
C ALA A 422 7.35 0.49 12.54
N HIS A 423 7.87 -0.73 12.49
CA HIS A 423 9.02 -1.07 11.63
C HIS A 423 8.67 -0.95 10.15
N PRO A 424 9.57 -0.48 9.29
CA PRO A 424 9.30 -0.39 7.86
C PRO A 424 9.16 -1.80 7.26
N ALA A 425 8.17 -1.96 6.37
CA ALA A 425 7.88 -3.23 5.69
C ALA A 425 7.49 -2.97 4.24
N ILE A 426 8.13 -3.67 3.31
CA ILE A 426 7.89 -3.53 1.87
C ILE A 426 7.43 -4.85 1.27
N THR A 427 6.41 -4.79 0.43
CA THR A 427 5.89 -5.93 -0.34
C THR A 427 6.43 -5.88 -1.76
N LEU A 428 6.96 -7.02 -2.23
CA LEU A 428 7.48 -7.20 -3.57
C LEU A 428 6.75 -8.34 -4.27
N PRO A 429 6.39 -8.20 -5.56
CA PRO A 429 5.95 -9.31 -6.37
C PRO A 429 7.05 -10.38 -6.50
N ALA A 430 6.68 -11.66 -6.41
CA ALA A 430 7.61 -12.79 -6.42
C ALA A 430 7.26 -13.89 -7.45
N GLY A 431 6.57 -13.50 -8.51
CA GLY A 431 6.12 -14.40 -9.59
C GLY A 431 4.62 -14.63 -9.61
N LEU A 432 4.19 -15.63 -10.35
CA LEU A 432 2.80 -16.08 -10.44
C LEU A 432 2.63 -17.44 -9.76
N GLY A 433 1.49 -17.65 -9.14
CA GLY A 433 1.03 -18.93 -8.63
C GLY A 433 0.52 -19.84 -9.73
N SER A 434 0.16 -21.07 -9.37
CA SER A 434 -0.45 -22.07 -10.26
C SER A 434 -1.81 -21.62 -10.83
N ASP A 435 -2.46 -20.64 -10.18
CA ASP A 435 -3.70 -20.00 -10.60
C ASP A 435 -3.49 -18.75 -11.48
N ASN A 436 -2.26 -18.49 -11.93
CA ASN A 436 -1.84 -17.32 -12.70
C ASN A 436 -2.07 -15.96 -11.99
N LEU A 437 -2.19 -15.96 -10.66
CA LEU A 437 -2.29 -14.75 -9.86
C LEU A 437 -0.94 -14.39 -9.24
N PRO A 438 -0.68 -13.09 -8.96
CA PRO A 438 0.55 -12.65 -8.33
C PRO A 438 0.79 -13.31 -6.97
N LEU A 439 2.03 -13.71 -6.74
CA LEU A 439 2.59 -14.07 -5.45
C LEU A 439 3.46 -12.91 -4.94
N ALA A 440 3.51 -12.73 -3.63
CA ALA A 440 4.29 -11.64 -3.04
C ALA A 440 4.98 -12.06 -1.75
N ILE A 441 6.16 -11.50 -1.55
CA ILE A 441 6.96 -11.59 -0.33
C ILE A 441 7.02 -10.22 0.35
N GLN A 442 7.33 -10.21 1.63
CA GLN A 442 7.54 -9.02 2.44
C GLN A 442 8.95 -9.03 3.04
N LEU A 443 9.65 -7.92 2.90
CA LEU A 443 10.84 -7.60 3.69
C LEU A 443 10.46 -6.62 4.80
N VAL A 444 11.02 -6.84 6.00
CA VAL A 444 10.89 -5.94 7.14
C VAL A 444 12.27 -5.48 7.56
N GLY A 445 12.47 -4.17 7.62
CA GLY A 445 13.74 -3.54 7.95
C GLY A 445 13.83 -3.07 9.39
N ARG A 446 15.02 -2.64 9.79
CA ARG A 446 15.28 -2.02 11.09
C ARG A 446 14.49 -0.71 11.23
N PHE A 447 14.10 -0.42 12.46
CA PHE A 447 13.33 0.79 12.78
C PHE A 447 14.13 2.04 12.42
N ARG A 448 13.56 2.92 11.59
CA ARG A 448 14.18 4.15 11.04
C ARG A 448 15.35 3.93 10.07
N GLU A 449 15.42 2.76 9.43
CA GLU A 449 16.38 2.47 8.36
C GLU A 449 15.62 2.21 7.04
N ASP A 450 14.71 3.11 6.67
CA ASP A 450 13.83 2.95 5.50
C ASP A 450 14.63 2.94 4.18
N ALA A 451 15.68 3.75 4.07
CA ALA A 451 16.54 3.76 2.88
C ALA A 451 17.31 2.43 2.72
N GLY A 452 17.81 1.85 3.83
CA GLY A 452 18.45 0.54 3.82
C GLY A 452 17.50 -0.56 3.36
N LEU A 453 16.24 -0.53 3.82
CA LEU A 453 15.21 -1.46 3.36
C LEU A 453 14.90 -1.30 1.86
N LEU A 454 14.82 -0.07 1.35
CA LEU A 454 14.63 0.21 -0.08
C LEU A 454 15.79 -0.29 -0.92
N ALA A 455 17.04 -0.12 -0.47
CA ALA A 455 18.23 -0.62 -1.16
C ALA A 455 18.22 -2.15 -1.26
N LEU A 456 17.89 -2.85 -0.15
CA LEU A 456 17.74 -4.31 -0.13
C LEU A 456 16.59 -4.77 -1.04
N ALA A 457 15.45 -4.09 -0.98
CA ALA A 457 14.29 -4.40 -1.80
C ALA A 457 14.56 -4.20 -3.30
N ALA A 458 15.24 -3.10 -3.69
CA ALA A 458 15.63 -2.85 -5.08
C ALA A 458 16.61 -3.90 -5.60
N THR A 459 17.54 -4.34 -4.77
CA THR A 459 18.49 -5.41 -5.10
C THR A 459 17.74 -6.72 -5.32
N LEU A 460 16.83 -7.10 -4.42
CA LEU A 460 16.03 -8.31 -4.56
C LEU A 460 15.06 -8.25 -5.76
N GLU A 461 14.41 -7.09 -5.98
CA GLU A 461 13.53 -6.86 -7.16
C GLU A 461 14.27 -7.14 -8.47
N ALA A 462 15.51 -6.68 -8.59
CA ALA A 462 16.35 -6.91 -9.77
C ALA A 462 16.67 -8.41 -9.98
N HIS A 463 16.89 -9.16 -8.90
CA HIS A 463 17.13 -10.61 -8.97
C HIS A 463 15.84 -11.40 -9.27
N ILE A 464 14.69 -10.99 -8.76
CA ILE A 464 13.37 -11.60 -9.07
C ILE A 464 13.01 -11.39 -10.54
N GLY A 465 13.37 -10.24 -11.12
CA GLY A 465 13.12 -9.94 -12.53
C GLY A 465 11.66 -9.64 -12.88
N TRP A 466 10.83 -9.23 -11.91
CA TRP A 466 9.43 -8.83 -12.16
C TRP A 466 9.33 -7.54 -12.98
N ASN A 467 10.29 -6.62 -12.82
CA ASN A 467 10.52 -5.42 -13.64
C ASN A 467 9.28 -4.51 -13.85
N GLY A 468 8.44 -4.37 -12.81
CA GLY A 468 7.23 -3.55 -12.89
C GLY A 468 6.19 -4.07 -13.89
N ARG A 469 6.13 -5.40 -14.06
CA ARG A 469 5.20 -6.07 -14.96
C ARG A 469 3.76 -5.61 -14.72
N LEU A 470 3.09 -5.25 -15.80
CA LEU A 470 1.67 -4.90 -15.79
C LEU A 470 0.79 -6.15 -15.90
N ALA A 471 -0.43 -6.02 -15.39
CA ALA A 471 -1.46 -7.00 -15.62
C ALA A 471 -1.82 -7.05 -17.11
N PRO A 472 -2.08 -8.24 -17.70
CA PRO A 472 -2.43 -8.37 -19.10
C PRO A 472 -3.80 -7.73 -19.42
N ASP A 473 -3.88 -6.88 -20.44
CA ASP A 473 -5.14 -6.24 -20.86
C ASP A 473 -6.21 -7.26 -21.33
N GLU A 474 -5.78 -8.46 -21.78
CA GLU A 474 -6.70 -9.53 -22.21
C GLU A 474 -7.57 -10.05 -21.07
N VAL A 475 -7.10 -10.00 -19.83
CA VAL A 475 -7.84 -10.44 -18.63
C VAL A 475 -8.97 -9.45 -18.27
N LEU A 476 -8.91 -8.25 -18.85
CA LEU A 476 -9.84 -7.14 -18.59
C LEU A 476 -10.87 -6.99 -19.73
N LYS A 477 -10.85 -7.86 -20.72
CA LYS A 477 -11.87 -7.98 -21.78
C LYS A 477 -12.97 -8.91 -21.35
#